data_6bb0202c8cf2660713564c2318f2ae92
#
_entry.id   6bb0202c8cf2660713564c2318f2ae92
#
_cell.length_a   1.000
_cell.length_b   1.000
_cell.length_c   1.000
_cell.angle_alpha   90.00
_cell.angle_beta   90.00
_cell.angle_gamma   90.00
#
_symmetry.space_group_name_H-M   'P 1'
#
loop_
_entity.id
_entity.type
_entity.pdbx_description
1 polymer ?
#
loop_
_entity_poly.entity_id
_entity_poly.type
_entity_poly.pdbx_seq_one_letter_code
_entity_poly.pdbx_strand_id
1 'polypeptide(L)'
;MNIATATVSAAAGPQSYKDVWLISAGHCLTHWYTATFYILLPLIGKEFGLSYTEIGLIMTVQHLAGAISNIPGGMVVDMVGKKGYLMAASLFWVGFPYAIMSLTHDFWMLLVCVTLVGIGPALLQE
;
A
#
# COMPACT_ATOMS: atom_id res chain seq x y z
N MET A 1 32.07 -29.99 -8.57
CA MET A 1 31.23 -29.29 -9.57
C MET A 1 29.85 -29.14 -8.99
N ASN A 2 29.47 -27.88 -8.67
CA ASN A 2 28.34 -27.58 -7.81
C ASN A 2 26.99 -27.72 -8.54
N ILE A 3 26.22 -28.74 -8.15
CA ILE A 3 24.84 -28.96 -8.64
C ILE A 3 23.88 -27.87 -8.12
N ALA A 4 24.25 -27.14 -7.06
CA ALA A 4 23.41 -26.12 -6.43
C ALA A 4 23.27 -24.81 -7.26
N THR A 5 24.18 -24.53 -8.20
CA THR A 5 24.12 -23.30 -9.02
C THR A 5 23.29 -23.42 -10.29
N ALA A 6 22.93 -24.63 -10.69
CA ALA A 6 22.17 -24.87 -11.93
C ALA A 6 20.64 -24.77 -11.75
N THR A 7 20.12 -24.86 -10.53
CA THR A 7 18.67 -24.90 -10.28
C THR A 7 18.02 -23.53 -10.09
N VAL A 8 18.79 -22.48 -9.86
CA VAL A 8 18.25 -21.11 -9.66
C VAL A 8 17.99 -20.38 -10.99
N SER A 9 18.64 -20.82 -12.08
CA SER A 9 18.53 -20.13 -13.38
C SER A 9 17.37 -20.61 -14.26
N ALA A 10 16.65 -21.68 -13.89
CA ALA A 10 15.63 -22.30 -14.76
C ALA A 10 14.20 -21.83 -14.49
N ALA A 11 13.94 -20.97 -13.48
CA ALA A 11 12.60 -20.55 -13.10
C ALA A 11 12.19 -19.17 -13.59
N ALA A 12 13.09 -18.39 -14.21
CA ALA A 12 12.75 -17.11 -14.80
C ALA A 12 12.46 -17.30 -16.30
N GLY A 13 11.22 -17.66 -16.63
CA GLY A 13 10.71 -17.50 -18.00
C GLY A 13 10.88 -16.04 -18.44
N PRO A 14 10.89 -15.74 -19.76
CA PRO A 14 11.08 -14.38 -20.27
C PRO A 14 10.01 -13.48 -19.66
N GLN A 15 10.40 -12.67 -18.67
CA GLN A 15 9.52 -11.67 -18.09
C GLN A 15 9.20 -10.67 -19.21
N SER A 16 7.93 -10.59 -19.56
CA SER A 16 7.48 -9.63 -20.56
C SER A 16 7.76 -8.22 -20.06
N TYR A 17 8.42 -7.39 -20.86
CA TYR A 17 8.61 -5.97 -20.53
C TYR A 17 7.30 -5.28 -20.13
N LYS A 18 6.16 -5.76 -20.63
CA LYS A 18 4.82 -5.26 -20.26
C LYS A 18 4.52 -5.49 -18.79
N ASP A 19 4.88 -6.66 -18.25
CA ASP A 19 4.62 -7.01 -16.85
C ASP A 19 5.48 -6.15 -15.92
N VAL A 20 6.74 -5.90 -16.29
CA VAL A 20 7.64 -5.02 -15.54
C VAL A 20 7.10 -3.59 -15.51
N TRP A 21 6.62 -3.07 -16.65
CA TRP A 21 6.03 -1.73 -16.73
C TRP A 21 4.75 -1.62 -15.91
N LEU A 22 3.86 -2.62 -15.95
CA LEU A 22 2.63 -2.64 -15.19
C LEU A 22 2.90 -2.66 -13.67
N ILE A 23 3.84 -3.48 -13.23
CA ILE A 23 4.24 -3.56 -11.82
C ILE A 23 4.85 -2.24 -11.37
N SER A 24 5.76 -1.67 -12.17
CA SER A 24 6.39 -0.39 -11.85
C SER A 24 5.38 0.76 -11.79
N ALA A 25 4.44 0.81 -12.73
CA ALA A 25 3.38 1.81 -12.73
C ALA A 25 2.47 1.69 -11.50
N GLY A 26 2.06 0.47 -11.14
CA GLY A 26 1.26 0.21 -9.95
C GLY A 26 1.99 0.61 -8.67
N HIS A 27 3.26 0.28 -8.56
CA HIS A 27 4.09 0.67 -7.43
C HIS A 27 4.27 2.20 -7.35
N CYS A 28 4.47 2.86 -8.47
CA CYS A 28 4.55 4.31 -8.54
C CYS A 28 3.25 4.98 -8.08
N LEU A 29 2.10 4.44 -8.47
CA LEU A 29 0.79 4.95 -8.06
C LEU A 29 0.57 4.85 -6.54
N THR A 30 1.00 3.76 -5.90
CA THR A 30 0.87 3.64 -4.43
C THR A 30 1.69 4.68 -3.70
N HIS A 31 2.93 4.92 -4.14
CA HIS A 31 3.76 5.99 -3.58
C HIS A 31 3.18 7.38 -3.85
N TRP A 32 2.61 7.60 -5.04
CA TRP A 32 1.94 8.85 -5.37
C TRP A 32 0.78 9.16 -4.42
N TYR A 33 -0.10 8.19 -4.14
CA TYR A 33 -1.20 8.38 -3.20
C TYR A 33 -0.70 8.74 -1.81
N THR A 34 0.29 8.00 -1.31
CA THR A 34 0.86 8.24 0.02
C THR A 34 1.52 9.62 0.11
N ALA A 35 2.32 9.99 -0.89
CA ALA A 35 2.97 11.31 -0.93
C ALA A 35 1.96 12.46 -1.00
N THR A 36 0.93 12.32 -1.82
CA THR A 36 -0.16 13.31 -1.93
C THR A 36 -0.87 13.48 -0.60
N PHE A 37 -1.17 12.38 0.09
CA PHE A 37 -1.79 12.43 1.42
C PHE A 37 -0.92 13.21 2.43
N TYR A 38 0.38 12.98 2.46
CA TYR A 38 1.27 13.69 3.38
C TYR A 38 1.36 15.19 3.09
N ILE A 39 1.30 15.58 1.81
CA ILE A 39 1.27 17.00 1.43
C ILE A 39 -0.05 17.64 1.86
N LEU A 40 -1.17 16.93 1.76
CA LEU A 40 -2.49 17.41 2.14
C LEU A 40 -2.77 17.35 3.64
N LEU A 41 -2.05 16.53 4.38
CA LEU A 41 -2.29 16.29 5.81
C LEU A 41 -2.29 17.58 6.67
N PRO A 42 -1.39 18.56 6.47
CA PRO A 42 -1.47 19.82 7.19
C PRO A 42 -2.73 20.65 6.85
N LEU A 43 -3.20 20.58 5.60
CA LEU A 43 -4.44 21.23 5.18
C LEU A 43 -5.65 20.57 5.85
N ILE A 44 -5.71 19.25 5.81
CA ILE A 44 -6.74 18.45 6.47
C ILE A 44 -6.74 18.75 7.97
N GLY A 45 -5.56 18.78 8.60
CA GLY A 45 -5.42 19.12 10.00
C GLY A 45 -5.97 20.51 10.34
N LYS A 46 -5.75 21.49 9.48
CA LYS A 46 -6.28 22.83 9.66
C LYS A 46 -7.81 22.89 9.51
N GLU A 47 -8.37 22.18 8.53
CA GLU A 47 -9.79 22.12 8.27
C GLU A 47 -10.56 21.43 9.41
N PHE A 48 -10.02 20.35 9.92
CA PHE A 48 -10.60 19.58 11.04
C PHE A 48 -10.25 20.16 12.43
N GLY A 49 -9.42 21.21 12.49
CA GLY A 49 -8.95 21.79 13.75
C GLY A 49 -8.06 20.84 14.57
N LEU A 50 -7.33 19.93 13.91
CA LEU A 50 -6.50 18.93 14.57
C LEU A 50 -5.24 19.55 15.17
N SER A 51 -4.88 19.06 16.35
CA SER A 51 -3.59 19.35 16.96
C SER A 51 -2.44 18.62 16.23
N TYR A 52 -1.22 19.12 16.40
CA TYR A 52 -0.03 18.44 15.86
C TYR A 52 0.14 17.01 16.38
N THR A 53 -0.34 16.73 17.58
CA THR A 53 -0.35 15.38 18.16
C THR A 53 -1.29 14.46 17.42
N GLU A 54 -2.49 14.91 17.06
CA GLU A 54 -3.46 14.14 16.29
C GLU A 54 -2.97 13.88 14.87
N ILE A 55 -2.32 14.86 14.23
CA ILE A 55 -1.67 14.69 12.93
C ILE A 55 -0.56 13.64 13.02
N GLY A 56 0.28 13.70 14.05
CA GLY A 56 1.32 12.70 14.30
C GLY A 56 0.75 11.31 14.58
N LEU A 57 -0.38 11.22 15.28
CA LEU A 57 -1.07 9.97 15.54
C LEU A 57 -1.59 9.33 14.25
N ILE A 58 -2.17 10.12 13.34
CA ILE A 58 -2.63 9.66 12.02
C ILE A 58 -1.48 9.01 11.25
N MET A 59 -0.33 9.67 11.17
CA MET A 59 0.85 9.15 10.50
C MET A 59 1.37 7.87 11.16
N THR A 60 1.43 7.86 12.48
CA THR A 60 1.91 6.70 13.25
C THR A 60 1.03 5.48 13.05
N VAL A 61 -0.29 5.65 13.12
CA VAL A 61 -1.26 4.57 12.92
C VAL A 61 -1.18 4.01 11.51
N GLN A 62 -1.03 4.87 10.50
CA GLN A 62 -0.88 4.44 9.11
C GLN A 62 0.36 3.57 8.92
N HIS A 63 1.52 4.02 9.41
CA HIS A 63 2.77 3.27 9.30
C HIS A 63 2.74 1.97 10.10
N LEU A 64 2.16 2.00 11.30
CA LEU A 64 2.03 0.82 12.15
C LEU A 64 1.10 -0.24 11.51
N ALA A 65 -0.02 0.20 10.95
CA ALA A 65 -0.93 -0.68 10.22
C ALA A 65 -0.22 -1.34 9.02
N GLY A 66 0.56 -0.58 8.26
CA GLY A 66 1.38 -1.11 7.18
C GLY A 66 2.43 -2.11 7.66
N ALA A 67 3.17 -1.78 8.71
CA ALA A 67 4.20 -2.66 9.26
C ALA A 67 3.63 -3.99 9.76
N ILE A 68 2.50 -3.95 10.47
CA ILE A 68 1.83 -5.17 10.97
C ILE A 68 1.29 -6.01 9.80
N SER A 69 0.79 -5.37 8.75
CA SER A 69 0.16 -6.06 7.61
C SER A 69 1.17 -6.67 6.64
N ASN A 70 2.43 -6.25 6.65
CA ASN A 70 3.45 -6.76 5.74
C ASN A 70 3.67 -8.28 5.91
N ILE A 71 3.69 -8.80 7.14
CA ILE A 71 3.90 -10.23 7.39
C ILE A 71 2.74 -11.08 6.83
N PRO A 72 1.46 -10.85 7.21
CA PRO A 72 0.36 -11.62 6.65
C PRO A 72 0.13 -11.32 5.16
N GLY A 73 0.47 -10.11 4.68
CA GLY A 73 0.38 -9.73 3.28
C GLY A 73 1.27 -10.60 2.40
N GLY A 74 2.55 -10.76 2.75
CA GLY A 74 3.47 -11.64 2.04
C GLY A 74 2.99 -13.10 1.99
N MET A 75 2.47 -13.62 3.11
CA MET A 75 1.89 -14.97 3.15
C MET A 75 0.71 -15.14 2.17
N VAL A 76 -0.17 -14.14 2.06
CA VAL A 76 -1.31 -14.17 1.13
C VAL A 76 -0.84 -14.14 -0.32
N VAL A 77 0.17 -13.34 -0.64
CA VAL A 77 0.77 -13.27 -1.98
C VAL A 77 1.34 -14.60 -2.40
N ASP A 78 2.07 -15.26 -1.50
CA ASP A 78 2.67 -16.59 -1.74
C ASP A 78 1.60 -17.67 -1.96
N MET A 79 0.49 -17.64 -1.22
CA MET A 79 -0.60 -18.61 -1.33
C MET A 79 -1.41 -18.45 -2.62
N VAL A 80 -1.67 -17.23 -3.06
CA VAL A 80 -2.57 -16.98 -4.20
C VAL A 80 -1.86 -17.12 -5.54
N GLY A 81 -0.57 -16.82 -5.63
CA GLY A 81 0.25 -16.97 -6.83
C GLY A 81 -0.16 -16.10 -8.04
N LYS A 82 -1.30 -15.40 -7.97
CA LYS A 82 -1.83 -14.55 -9.05
C LYS A 82 -1.48 -13.08 -8.79
N LYS A 83 -0.23 -12.70 -8.95
CA LYS A 83 0.30 -11.37 -8.62
C LYS A 83 -0.48 -10.21 -9.24
N GLY A 84 -0.92 -10.32 -10.49
CA GLY A 84 -1.69 -9.27 -11.16
C GLY A 84 -3.06 -8.98 -10.52
N TYR A 85 -3.75 -10.02 -10.05
CA TYR A 85 -5.04 -9.86 -9.35
C TYR A 85 -4.88 -9.20 -7.99
N LEU A 86 -3.86 -9.60 -7.24
CA LEU A 86 -3.54 -9.03 -5.94
C LEU A 86 -3.16 -7.55 -6.06
N MET A 87 -2.40 -7.20 -7.09
CA MET A 87 -2.01 -5.83 -7.38
C MET A 87 -3.21 -4.94 -7.71
N ALA A 88 -4.14 -5.42 -8.55
CA ALA A 88 -5.38 -4.70 -8.84
C ALA A 88 -6.26 -4.54 -7.59
N ALA A 89 -6.39 -5.59 -6.78
CA ALA A 89 -7.14 -5.56 -5.53
C ALA A 89 -6.52 -4.58 -4.52
N SER A 90 -5.19 -4.53 -4.41
CA SER A 90 -4.49 -3.58 -3.54
C SER A 90 -4.68 -2.13 -3.96
N LEU A 91 -4.60 -1.84 -5.27
CA LEU A 91 -4.83 -0.48 -5.78
C LEU A 91 -6.27 -0.03 -5.50
N PHE A 92 -7.23 -0.92 -5.70
CA PHE A 92 -8.63 -0.65 -5.35
C PHE A 92 -8.79 -0.43 -3.84
N TRP A 93 -8.15 -1.28 -3.02
CA TRP A 93 -8.20 -1.18 -1.57
C TRP A 93 -7.59 0.13 -1.04
N VAL A 94 -6.52 0.61 -1.66
CA VAL A 94 -5.92 1.91 -1.29
C VAL A 94 -6.80 3.08 -1.76
N GLY A 95 -7.32 3.04 -2.97
CA GLY A 95 -8.12 4.12 -3.55
C GLY A 95 -9.48 4.30 -2.89
N PHE A 96 -10.12 3.23 -2.47
CA PHE A 96 -11.46 3.26 -1.89
C PHE A 96 -11.54 4.05 -0.56
N PRO A 97 -10.65 3.83 0.45
CA PRO A 97 -10.65 4.64 1.66
C PRO A 97 -10.36 6.11 1.41
N TYR A 98 -9.50 6.45 0.44
CA TYR A 98 -9.26 7.85 0.06
C TYR A 98 -10.52 8.52 -0.50
N ALA A 99 -11.32 7.80 -1.27
CA ALA A 99 -12.61 8.31 -1.75
C ALA A 99 -13.60 8.54 -0.58
N ILE A 100 -13.62 7.64 0.40
CA ILE A 100 -14.45 7.81 1.61
C ILE A 100 -13.96 9.01 2.44
N MET A 101 -12.64 9.20 2.55
CA MET A 101 -12.07 10.33 3.28
C MET A 101 -12.57 11.69 2.75
N SER A 102 -12.85 11.81 1.46
CA SER A 102 -13.39 13.05 0.89
C SER A 102 -14.79 13.41 1.39
N LEU A 103 -15.50 12.46 1.97
CA LEU A 103 -16.86 12.61 2.49
C LEU A 103 -16.90 12.64 4.03
N THR A 104 -15.76 12.45 4.70
CA THR A 104 -15.68 12.42 6.16
C THR A 104 -15.52 13.81 6.75
N HIS A 105 -16.20 14.03 7.88
CA HIS A 105 -16.08 15.24 8.70
C HIS A 105 -15.63 14.91 10.14
N ASP A 106 -15.39 13.63 10.45
CA ASP A 106 -15.03 13.16 11.78
C ASP A 106 -13.59 12.64 11.83
N PHE A 107 -12.86 13.02 12.91
CA PHE A 107 -11.49 12.55 13.16
C PHE A 107 -11.40 11.02 13.25
N TRP A 108 -12.33 10.37 13.94
CA TRP A 108 -12.31 8.91 14.11
C TRP A 108 -12.50 8.16 12.79
N MET A 109 -13.37 8.66 11.93
CA MET A 109 -13.57 8.08 10.61
C MET A 109 -12.36 8.30 9.71
N LEU A 110 -11.72 9.46 9.80
CA LEU A 110 -10.44 9.74 9.15
C LEU A 110 -9.37 8.73 9.59
N LEU A 111 -9.25 8.47 10.89
CA LEU A 111 -8.29 7.52 11.46
C LEU A 111 -8.53 6.10 10.97
N VAL A 112 -9.79 5.66 10.89
CA VAL A 112 -10.17 4.34 10.34
C VAL A 112 -9.79 4.23 8.86
N CYS A 113 -10.10 5.25 8.05
CA CYS A 113 -9.74 5.25 6.63
C CYS A 113 -8.23 5.19 6.41
N VAL A 114 -7.46 5.96 7.18
CA VAL A 114 -5.99 5.95 7.12
C VAL A 114 -5.41 4.60 7.53
N THR A 115 -5.98 3.95 8.52
CA THR A 115 -5.59 2.59 8.94
C THR A 115 -5.82 1.59 7.80
N LEU A 116 -6.97 1.66 7.14
CA LEU A 116 -7.29 0.80 5.99
C LEU A 116 -6.34 1.03 4.81
N VAL A 117 -5.98 2.29 4.55
CA VAL A 117 -4.96 2.64 3.53
C VAL A 117 -3.60 2.04 3.90
N GLY A 118 -3.21 2.06 5.16
CA GLY A 118 -1.94 1.48 5.62
C GLY A 118 -1.82 -0.02 5.36
N ILE A 119 -2.94 -0.75 5.39
CA ILE A 119 -2.96 -2.21 5.16
C ILE A 119 -2.79 -2.56 3.67
N GLY A 120 -3.29 -1.72 2.75
CA GLY A 120 -3.31 -2.00 1.31
C GLY A 120 -1.94 -2.28 0.66
N PRO A 121 -0.89 -1.47 0.92
CA PRO A 121 0.43 -1.66 0.32
C PRO A 121 1.12 -2.98 0.67
N ALA A 122 0.73 -3.61 1.79
CA ALA A 122 1.30 -4.90 2.20
C ALA A 122 1.14 -6.01 1.15
N LEU A 123 0.13 -5.90 0.28
CA LEU A 123 -0.13 -6.85 -0.80
C LEU A 123 0.64 -6.52 -2.09
N LEU A 124 1.34 -5.38 -2.14
CA LEU A 124 2.05 -4.88 -3.32
C LEU A 124 3.58 -4.92 -3.21
N GLN A 125 4.11 -5.09 -1.98
CA GLN A 125 5.54 -4.92 -1.72
C GLN A 125 6.38 -6.19 -1.96
N GLU A 126 5.76 -7.28 -2.44
CA GLU A 126 6.45 -8.52 -2.77
C GLU A 126 6.79 -8.59 -4.31
#